data_dc9d1a8c8df729c12485583ade2d73d3
#
_entry.id   dc9d1a8c8df729c12485583ade2d73d3
#
_cell.length_a   1.000
_cell.length_b   1.000
_cell.length_c   1.000
_cell.angle_alpha   90.00
_cell.angle_beta   90.00
_cell.angle_gamma   90.00
#
_symmetry.space_group_name_H-M   'P 1'
#
loop_
_entity.id
_entity.type
_entity.pdbx_description
1 polymer ?
#
loop_
_entity_poly.entity_id
_entity_poly.type
_entity_poly.pdbx_seq_one_letter_code
_entity_poly.pdbx_strand_id
1 'polypeptide(L)'
;MAKRVIWIVLDSAGIGAEPDADKFGDVGSDTFGHILAAYPDAKFDNLTKLGLRAIEKTSFYDAATKGNVIGVYGKAQELSNGKDTTTGHWEMIGIHTKHAFPTYPNGFPQEIIDAFIEQTGCGAIYGNKIASGIPIIAEYGEEHMKTGYPIVYTSADSVFQIAASEEKVGLPRLYEMCEIARKILVGEHGVGRVIARPFVRKGDGFERTSNRRDYALEPSKHNVLVHLADAGVRVCGVGKISDIFHGSGICASVHTTGNTDGMQKTLDYMQTEPEGLIFTNLVDFDMKYGHRRDTLGYKNALEEFDAWLPKLYAQMTDEDILIVDADHGCDPTFKGTDHTREYIPILMYGKGLKQGTDLGTRPTFADIGKTVEEYLLGSCVDDAKAIGNSFLKEIM
;
A
#
# COMPACT_ATOMS: atom_id res chain seq x y z
N MET A 1 1.87 -9.45 30.34
CA MET A 1 0.58 -8.89 29.87
C MET A 1 0.55 -9.00 28.36
N ALA A 2 -0.61 -9.20 27.77
CA ALA A 2 -0.77 -9.36 26.33
C ALA A 2 -0.52 -8.01 25.63
N LYS A 3 0.50 -7.93 24.78
CA LYS A 3 0.85 -6.71 24.03
C LYS A 3 0.10 -6.68 22.71
N ARG A 4 -0.46 -5.54 22.33
CA ARG A 4 -1.15 -5.37 21.08
C ARG A 4 -0.75 -4.05 20.40
N VAL A 5 -0.55 -4.11 19.09
CA VAL A 5 -0.37 -2.93 18.25
C VAL A 5 -1.56 -2.80 17.30
N ILE A 6 -2.17 -1.62 17.26
CA ILE A 6 -3.17 -1.23 16.29
C ILE A 6 -2.48 -0.27 15.32
N TRP A 7 -2.18 -0.74 14.12
CA TRP A 7 -1.48 0.04 13.10
C TRP A 7 -2.44 0.42 11.97
N ILE A 8 -2.68 1.71 11.79
CA ILE A 8 -3.65 2.25 10.83
C ILE A 8 -2.92 3.13 9.82
N VAL A 9 -2.94 2.72 8.56
CA VAL A 9 -2.44 3.48 7.42
C VAL A 9 -3.59 4.29 6.83
N LEU A 10 -3.46 5.61 6.82
CA LEU A 10 -4.30 6.53 6.04
C LEU A 10 -3.72 6.56 4.62
N ASP A 11 -4.18 5.66 3.75
CA ASP A 11 -3.63 5.45 2.40
C ASP A 11 -3.50 6.78 1.65
N SER A 12 -2.28 7.15 1.29
CA SER A 12 -1.93 8.41 0.61
C SER A 12 -1.90 9.72 1.44
N ALA A 13 -2.02 9.68 2.77
CA ALA A 13 -2.04 10.91 3.58
C ALA A 13 -0.63 11.49 3.85
N GLY A 14 0.13 11.78 2.80
CA GLY A 14 1.44 12.42 2.86
C GLY A 14 1.40 13.83 3.46
N ILE A 15 2.57 14.31 3.91
CA ILE A 15 2.73 15.57 4.65
C ILE A 15 3.85 16.45 4.10
N GLY A 16 3.94 16.54 2.79
CA GLY A 16 4.87 17.41 2.06
C GLY A 16 5.98 16.67 1.35
N ALA A 17 6.40 17.25 0.23
CA ALA A 17 7.38 16.68 -0.69
C ALA A 17 8.70 16.28 0.01
N GLU A 18 9.22 15.10 -0.32
CA GLU A 18 10.53 14.64 0.09
C GLU A 18 11.67 15.37 -0.64
N PRO A 19 12.91 15.30 -0.13
CA PRO A 19 14.06 15.95 -0.76
C PRO A 19 14.34 15.49 -2.19
N ASP A 20 13.95 14.26 -2.53
CA ASP A 20 14.14 13.66 -3.85
C ASP A 20 12.87 13.64 -4.71
N ALA A 21 11.85 14.40 -4.32
CA ALA A 21 10.59 14.54 -5.07
C ALA A 21 10.79 15.08 -6.49
N ASP A 22 11.92 15.73 -6.78
CA ASP A 22 12.30 16.19 -8.12
C ASP A 22 12.47 15.01 -9.09
N LYS A 23 12.99 13.87 -8.63
CA LYS A 23 13.16 12.66 -9.45
C LYS A 23 11.82 12.07 -9.90
N PHE A 24 10.76 12.32 -9.13
CA PHE A 24 9.41 11.83 -9.39
C PHE A 24 8.50 12.90 -10.02
N GLY A 25 9.00 14.15 -10.16
CA GLY A 25 8.23 15.27 -10.67
C GLY A 25 7.24 15.86 -9.66
N ASP A 26 7.43 15.60 -8.38
CA ASP A 26 6.47 15.87 -7.30
C ASP A 26 6.87 17.04 -6.39
N VAL A 27 7.84 17.86 -6.82
CA VAL A 27 8.25 19.05 -6.07
C VAL A 27 7.06 19.97 -5.83
N GLY A 28 6.79 20.24 -4.55
CA GLY A 28 5.70 21.08 -4.10
C GLY A 28 4.39 20.35 -3.83
N SER A 29 4.37 19.00 -3.87
CA SER A 29 3.23 18.23 -3.36
C SER A 29 3.17 18.33 -1.83
N ASP A 30 1.95 18.37 -1.29
CA ASP A 30 1.70 18.40 0.16
C ASP A 30 0.24 18.01 0.42
N THR A 31 -0.03 16.72 0.40
CA THR A 31 -1.39 16.19 0.45
C THR A 31 -2.18 16.77 1.63
N PHE A 32 -1.67 16.60 2.86
CA PHE A 32 -2.36 17.08 4.06
C PHE A 32 -2.35 18.61 4.17
N GLY A 33 -1.21 19.23 3.84
CA GLY A 33 -1.06 20.69 3.93
C GLY A 33 -1.97 21.44 2.96
N HIS A 34 -2.09 20.96 1.73
CA HIS A 34 -2.98 21.56 0.74
C HIS A 34 -4.47 21.37 1.08
N ILE A 35 -4.84 20.23 1.68
CA ILE A 35 -6.20 20.04 2.22
C ILE A 35 -6.49 21.06 3.33
N LEU A 36 -5.57 21.25 4.27
CA LEU A 36 -5.72 22.27 5.33
C LEU A 36 -5.76 23.69 4.78
N ALA A 37 -4.96 24.01 3.76
CA ALA A 37 -4.97 25.30 3.11
C ALA A 37 -6.28 25.58 2.38
N ALA A 38 -6.87 24.55 1.74
CA ALA A 38 -8.16 24.65 1.05
C ALA A 38 -9.34 24.76 2.04
N TYR A 39 -9.21 24.18 3.24
CA TYR A 39 -10.26 24.14 4.26
C TYR A 39 -9.71 24.52 5.65
N PRO A 40 -9.43 25.81 5.89
CA PRO A 40 -8.81 26.26 7.15
C PRO A 40 -9.65 25.96 8.41
N ASP A 41 -10.96 25.81 8.26
CA ASP A 41 -11.90 25.49 9.34
C ASP A 41 -12.06 23.99 9.60
N ALA A 42 -11.31 23.13 8.88
CA ALA A 42 -11.33 21.68 9.05
C ALA A 42 -10.88 21.28 10.47
N LYS A 43 -11.58 20.31 11.05
CA LYS A 43 -11.39 19.90 12.46
C LYS A 43 -10.63 18.59 12.54
N PHE A 44 -9.37 18.69 12.96
CA PHE A 44 -8.47 17.57 13.21
C PHE A 44 -7.94 17.64 14.65
N ASP A 45 -8.85 17.76 15.62
CA ASP A 45 -8.50 18.00 17.02
C ASP A 45 -7.76 16.81 17.64
N ASN A 46 -8.15 15.59 17.33
CA ASN A 46 -7.54 14.39 17.87
C ASN A 46 -6.18 14.09 17.19
N LEU A 47 -6.07 14.24 15.89
CA LEU A 47 -4.80 14.15 15.18
C LEU A 47 -3.82 15.24 15.63
N THR A 48 -4.32 16.45 15.90
CA THR A 48 -3.52 17.53 16.46
C THR A 48 -3.03 17.18 17.87
N LYS A 49 -3.88 16.59 18.73
CA LYS A 49 -3.46 16.11 20.06
C LYS A 49 -2.46 14.95 19.96
N LEU A 50 -2.54 14.10 18.93
CA LEU A 50 -1.53 13.08 18.67
C LEU A 50 -0.18 13.67 18.28
N GLY A 51 -0.14 14.93 17.82
CA GLY A 51 1.08 15.65 17.46
C GLY A 51 1.20 16.02 15.99
N LEU A 52 0.18 15.80 15.15
CA LEU A 52 0.27 16.08 13.72
C LEU A 52 0.74 17.50 13.43
N ARG A 53 0.15 18.52 14.07
CA ARG A 53 0.54 19.92 13.88
C ARG A 53 1.81 20.33 14.64
N ALA A 54 2.38 19.43 15.45
CA ALA A 54 3.67 19.62 16.11
C ALA A 54 4.87 19.15 15.27
N ILE A 55 4.62 18.44 14.14
CA ILE A 55 5.66 17.96 13.23
C ILE A 55 6.33 19.14 12.53
N GLU A 56 7.61 19.36 12.82
CA GLU A 56 8.36 20.48 12.25
C GLU A 56 8.59 20.34 10.75
N LYS A 57 8.75 21.50 10.08
CA LYS A 57 8.98 21.59 8.64
C LYS A 57 7.85 20.99 7.78
N THR A 58 6.62 21.05 8.28
CA THR A 58 5.40 20.88 7.49
C THR A 58 4.76 22.24 7.25
N SER A 59 3.96 22.40 6.20
CA SER A 59 3.28 23.67 5.86
C SER A 59 2.22 24.07 6.90
N PHE A 60 1.76 23.12 7.70
CA PHE A 60 0.73 23.26 8.74
C PHE A 60 1.28 23.19 10.17
N TYR A 61 2.60 23.29 10.34
CA TYR A 61 3.24 23.30 11.66
C TYR A 61 2.69 24.43 12.53
N ASP A 62 2.36 24.10 13.78
CA ASP A 62 1.91 25.04 14.79
C ASP A 62 2.61 24.77 16.13
N ALA A 63 3.57 25.61 16.47
CA ALA A 63 4.38 25.49 17.70
C ALA A 63 3.52 25.53 18.97
N ALA A 64 2.33 26.16 18.93
CA ALA A 64 1.45 26.24 20.11
C ALA A 64 0.87 24.88 20.49
N THR A 65 0.84 23.91 19.56
CA THR A 65 0.30 22.56 19.83
C THR A 65 1.25 21.69 20.64
N LYS A 66 2.56 21.93 20.62
CA LYS A 66 3.59 21.09 21.29
C LYS A 66 3.32 20.84 22.77
N GLY A 67 2.84 21.85 23.50
CA GLY A 67 2.57 21.73 24.93
C GLY A 67 1.37 20.83 25.31
N ASN A 68 0.56 20.44 24.36
CA ASN A 68 -0.68 19.68 24.56
C ASN A 68 -0.69 18.33 23.85
N VAL A 69 0.46 17.88 23.31
CA VAL A 69 0.57 16.60 22.63
C VAL A 69 0.51 15.45 23.63
N ILE A 70 -0.43 14.53 23.40
CA ILE A 70 -0.62 13.33 24.22
C ILE A 70 0.04 12.08 23.61
N GLY A 71 0.53 12.20 22.39
CA GLY A 71 1.15 11.09 21.62
C GLY A 71 2.67 11.23 21.52
N VAL A 72 3.25 10.34 20.76
CA VAL A 72 4.59 10.41 20.16
C VAL A 72 4.38 10.81 18.70
N TYR A 73 5.19 11.70 18.18
CA TYR A 73 5.02 12.22 16.82
C TYR A 73 6.33 12.42 16.08
N GLY A 74 6.27 12.43 14.78
CA GLY A 74 7.36 12.69 13.88
C GLY A 74 6.95 12.42 12.45
N LYS A 75 7.92 12.31 11.57
CA LYS A 75 7.71 11.92 10.17
C LYS A 75 8.79 10.97 9.69
N ALA A 76 8.50 10.21 8.63
CA ALA A 76 9.47 9.37 7.97
C ALA A 76 9.61 9.75 6.50
N GLN A 77 10.83 9.53 5.99
CA GLN A 77 11.19 9.62 4.59
C GLN A 77 11.18 8.21 4.00
N GLU A 78 10.73 8.06 2.77
CA GLU A 78 10.81 6.79 2.05
C GLU A 78 12.22 6.58 1.49
N LEU A 79 12.82 5.43 1.79
CA LEU A 79 14.13 5.04 1.27
C LEU A 79 14.00 4.30 -0.07
N SER A 80 12.90 3.60 -0.26
CA SER A 80 12.63 2.81 -1.47
C SER A 80 12.44 3.70 -2.69
N ASN A 81 12.75 3.17 -3.87
CA ASN A 81 12.66 3.90 -5.14
C ASN A 81 11.27 3.70 -5.77
N GLY A 82 10.26 4.21 -5.11
CA GLY A 82 8.86 4.17 -5.54
C GLY A 82 8.05 5.24 -4.84
N LYS A 83 6.74 5.26 -5.09
CA LYS A 83 5.78 6.16 -4.45
C LYS A 83 4.37 5.58 -4.47
N ASP A 84 4.27 4.25 -4.58
CA ASP A 84 3.01 3.53 -4.68
C ASP A 84 2.72 2.75 -3.40
N THR A 85 1.43 2.40 -3.21
CA THR A 85 0.94 1.69 -2.02
C THR A 85 1.76 0.45 -1.68
N THR A 86 2.17 -0.34 -2.70
CA THR A 86 2.95 -1.57 -2.46
C THR A 86 4.34 -1.23 -1.93
N THR A 87 5.02 -0.27 -2.56
CA THR A 87 6.38 0.15 -2.16
C THR A 87 6.40 0.72 -0.75
N GLY A 88 5.48 1.64 -0.42
CA GLY A 88 5.39 2.23 0.91
C GLY A 88 5.10 1.20 2.01
N HIS A 89 4.07 0.36 1.81
CA HIS A 89 3.74 -0.70 2.78
C HIS A 89 4.86 -1.73 2.94
N TRP A 90 5.55 -2.10 1.84
CA TRP A 90 6.68 -3.02 1.92
C TRP A 90 7.84 -2.42 2.72
N GLU A 91 8.12 -1.13 2.52
CA GLU A 91 9.16 -0.47 3.29
C GLU A 91 8.80 -0.42 4.78
N MET A 92 7.55 -0.14 5.15
CA MET A 92 7.08 -0.14 6.54
C MET A 92 7.44 -1.42 7.28
N ILE A 93 7.41 -2.57 6.60
CA ILE A 93 7.71 -3.88 7.20
C ILE A 93 9.16 -4.32 7.00
N GLY A 94 10.04 -3.44 6.52
CA GLY A 94 11.48 -3.69 6.40
C GLY A 94 11.97 -4.16 5.05
N ILE A 95 11.16 -4.10 3.98
CA ILE A 95 11.57 -4.48 2.62
C ILE A 95 12.01 -3.22 1.86
N HIS A 96 13.28 -3.18 1.43
CA HIS A 96 13.81 -2.10 0.62
C HIS A 96 13.62 -2.39 -0.88
N THR A 97 12.74 -1.67 -1.53
CA THR A 97 12.55 -1.71 -2.98
C THR A 97 13.57 -0.79 -3.67
N LYS A 98 14.75 -1.33 -3.98
CA LYS A 98 15.88 -0.56 -4.55
C LYS A 98 15.61 -0.04 -5.96
N HIS A 99 14.78 -0.74 -6.73
CA HIS A 99 14.39 -0.39 -8.09
C HIS A 99 12.88 -0.27 -8.14
N ALA A 100 12.39 0.84 -8.67
CA ALA A 100 10.96 0.99 -8.93
C ALA A 100 10.46 -0.18 -9.79
N PHE A 101 9.21 -0.56 -9.60
CA PHE A 101 8.60 -1.59 -10.45
C PHE A 101 8.68 -1.17 -11.93
N PRO A 102 9.25 -2.01 -12.81
CA PRO A 102 9.50 -1.63 -14.19
C PRO A 102 8.20 -1.42 -14.96
N THR A 103 8.17 -0.40 -15.81
CA THR A 103 7.10 -0.16 -16.79
C THR A 103 7.64 -0.37 -18.20
N TYR A 104 6.77 -0.76 -19.13
CA TYR A 104 7.17 -1.13 -20.49
C TYR A 104 6.39 -0.35 -21.55
N PRO A 105 6.68 0.97 -21.71
CA PRO A 105 5.93 1.82 -22.64
C PRO A 105 6.00 1.37 -24.10
N ASN A 106 7.05 0.63 -24.47
CA ASN A 106 7.25 0.10 -25.82
C ASN A 106 6.96 -1.41 -25.95
N GLY A 107 6.31 -2.02 -24.94
CA GLY A 107 6.17 -3.46 -24.82
C GLY A 107 7.37 -4.11 -24.11
N PHE A 108 7.22 -5.38 -23.73
CA PHE A 108 8.26 -6.14 -23.03
C PHE A 108 9.42 -6.47 -23.96
N PRO A 109 10.66 -6.58 -23.42
CA PRO A 109 11.83 -7.04 -24.15
C PRO A 109 11.57 -8.40 -24.80
N GLN A 110 12.20 -8.64 -25.97
CA GLN A 110 11.97 -9.87 -26.74
C GLN A 110 12.34 -11.11 -25.94
N GLU A 111 13.38 -11.05 -25.12
CA GLU A 111 13.83 -12.14 -24.24
C GLU A 111 12.75 -12.60 -23.24
N ILE A 112 11.96 -11.68 -22.72
CA ILE A 112 10.83 -11.99 -21.82
C ILE A 112 9.72 -12.68 -22.61
N ILE A 113 9.41 -12.18 -23.81
CA ILE A 113 8.39 -12.77 -24.68
C ILE A 113 8.81 -14.18 -25.14
N ASP A 114 10.06 -14.37 -25.52
CA ASP A 114 10.60 -15.66 -25.95
C ASP A 114 10.56 -16.67 -24.80
N ALA A 115 10.99 -16.28 -23.60
CA ALA A 115 10.91 -17.12 -22.40
C ALA A 115 9.46 -17.48 -22.04
N PHE A 116 8.52 -16.53 -22.21
CA PHE A 116 7.10 -16.77 -21.98
C PHE A 116 6.53 -17.78 -23.00
N ILE A 117 6.82 -17.61 -24.29
CA ILE A 117 6.38 -18.53 -25.35
C ILE A 117 6.95 -19.94 -25.12
N GLU A 118 8.25 -20.03 -24.83
CA GLU A 118 8.93 -21.30 -24.60
C GLU A 118 8.36 -22.04 -23.39
N GLN A 119 8.28 -21.37 -22.22
CA GLN A 119 7.87 -22.03 -20.99
C GLN A 119 6.36 -22.33 -20.95
N THR A 120 5.54 -21.51 -21.60
CA THR A 120 4.10 -21.79 -21.72
C THR A 120 3.81 -22.76 -22.86
N GLY A 121 4.65 -22.87 -23.88
CA GLY A 121 4.36 -23.65 -25.08
C GLY A 121 3.18 -23.11 -25.88
N CYS A 122 2.85 -21.83 -25.78
CA CYS A 122 1.69 -21.24 -26.45
C CYS A 122 1.91 -21.03 -27.96
N GLY A 123 3.13 -21.21 -28.46
CA GLY A 123 3.50 -21.09 -29.88
C GLY A 123 3.81 -19.67 -30.32
N ALA A 124 2.97 -18.70 -30.02
CA ALA A 124 3.18 -17.28 -30.28
C ALA A 124 2.26 -16.42 -29.39
N ILE A 125 2.40 -15.10 -29.47
CA ILE A 125 1.51 -14.13 -28.79
C ILE A 125 0.99 -13.11 -29.78
N TYR A 126 -0.08 -12.41 -29.42
CA TYR A 126 -0.51 -11.16 -30.03
C TYR A 126 -0.25 -10.00 -29.08
N GLY A 127 -0.10 -8.79 -29.62
CA GLY A 127 0.01 -7.54 -28.86
C GLY A 127 1.43 -7.15 -28.54
N ASN A 128 1.89 -7.34 -27.31
CA ASN A 128 3.15 -6.83 -26.71
C ASN A 128 3.29 -5.30 -26.86
N LYS A 129 2.28 -4.56 -26.43
CA LYS A 129 2.26 -3.08 -26.46
C LYS A 129 1.45 -2.52 -25.32
N ILE A 130 1.56 -1.21 -25.09
CA ILE A 130 0.62 -0.49 -24.21
C ILE A 130 -0.78 -0.52 -24.83
N ALA A 131 -1.76 -0.95 -24.04
CA ALA A 131 -3.14 -0.96 -24.45
C ALA A 131 -4.12 -1.00 -23.27
N SER A 132 -5.37 -0.64 -23.54
CA SER A 132 -6.50 -0.93 -22.67
C SER A 132 -7.11 -2.29 -23.02
N GLY A 133 -7.65 -2.99 -22.02
CA GLY A 133 -8.09 -4.37 -22.18
C GLY A 133 -9.21 -4.57 -23.21
N ILE A 134 -10.23 -3.69 -23.28
CA ILE A 134 -11.31 -3.82 -24.26
C ILE A 134 -10.83 -3.57 -25.69
N PRO A 135 -10.12 -2.48 -26.00
CA PRO A 135 -9.60 -2.22 -27.34
C PRO A 135 -8.68 -3.32 -27.86
N ILE A 136 -7.75 -3.85 -27.04
CA ILE A 136 -6.80 -4.84 -27.52
C ILE A 136 -7.46 -6.20 -27.76
N ILE A 137 -8.48 -6.56 -26.97
CA ILE A 137 -9.28 -7.76 -27.22
C ILE A 137 -10.09 -7.58 -28.50
N ALA A 138 -10.64 -6.41 -28.77
CA ALA A 138 -11.33 -6.13 -30.04
C ALA A 138 -10.37 -6.22 -31.25
N GLU A 139 -9.14 -5.78 -31.10
CA GLU A 139 -8.11 -5.81 -32.15
C GLU A 139 -7.65 -7.24 -32.51
N TYR A 140 -7.39 -8.08 -31.50
CA TYR A 140 -6.78 -9.41 -31.69
C TYR A 140 -7.70 -10.59 -31.38
N GLY A 141 -8.91 -10.34 -30.91
CA GLY A 141 -9.82 -11.42 -30.45
C GLY A 141 -10.16 -12.43 -31.52
N GLU A 142 -10.42 -11.99 -32.76
CA GLU A 142 -10.73 -12.91 -33.87
C GLU A 142 -9.54 -13.78 -34.24
N GLU A 143 -8.32 -13.22 -34.26
CA GLU A 143 -7.12 -13.99 -34.54
C GLU A 143 -6.79 -14.96 -33.38
N HIS A 144 -7.01 -14.51 -32.14
CA HIS A 144 -6.91 -15.36 -30.95
C HIS A 144 -7.89 -16.55 -31.02
N MET A 145 -9.15 -16.34 -31.42
CA MET A 145 -10.12 -17.41 -31.56
C MET A 145 -9.72 -18.45 -32.62
N LYS A 146 -9.02 -18.04 -33.67
CA LYS A 146 -8.50 -18.97 -34.69
C LYS A 146 -7.32 -19.80 -34.18
N THR A 147 -6.33 -19.16 -33.58
CA THR A 147 -5.04 -19.76 -33.24
C THR A 147 -4.96 -20.30 -31.81
N GLY A 148 -5.59 -19.64 -30.85
CA GLY A 148 -5.42 -19.86 -29.42
C GLY A 148 -4.21 -19.16 -28.81
N TYR A 149 -3.44 -18.37 -29.58
CA TYR A 149 -2.32 -17.60 -29.06
C TYR A 149 -2.80 -16.51 -28.11
N PRO A 150 -2.25 -16.38 -26.89
CA PRO A 150 -2.68 -15.39 -25.93
C PRO A 150 -2.37 -13.97 -26.41
N ILE A 151 -3.16 -13.00 -25.93
CA ILE A 151 -2.93 -11.57 -26.16
C ILE A 151 -2.18 -11.02 -24.96
N VAL A 152 -0.90 -10.64 -25.15
CA VAL A 152 -0.04 -10.06 -24.11
C VAL A 152 0.01 -8.55 -24.28
N TYR A 153 -0.16 -7.79 -23.21
CA TYR A 153 -0.10 -6.33 -23.24
C TYR A 153 0.22 -5.76 -21.88
N THR A 154 0.54 -4.48 -21.83
CA THR A 154 0.78 -3.72 -20.61
C THR A 154 -0.08 -2.46 -20.56
N SER A 155 0.00 -1.69 -19.48
CA SER A 155 -0.59 -0.35 -19.34
C SER A 155 0.48 0.65 -18.86
N ALA A 156 0.08 1.81 -18.39
CA ALA A 156 1.00 2.76 -17.74
C ALA A 156 1.55 2.21 -16.41
N ASP A 157 0.79 1.30 -15.76
CA ASP A 157 1.22 0.62 -14.54
C ASP A 157 2.27 -0.46 -14.83
N SER A 158 2.95 -0.93 -13.77
CA SER A 158 3.87 -2.05 -13.81
C SER A 158 3.12 -3.39 -13.85
N VAL A 159 2.60 -3.77 -15.01
CA VAL A 159 1.76 -4.96 -15.18
C VAL A 159 2.05 -5.73 -16.46
N PHE A 160 2.00 -7.07 -16.37
CA PHE A 160 1.98 -7.99 -17.50
C PHE A 160 0.59 -8.60 -17.60
N GLN A 161 -0.14 -8.29 -18.65
CA GLN A 161 -1.53 -8.73 -18.79
C GLN A 161 -1.66 -9.77 -19.90
N ILE A 162 -2.39 -10.85 -19.61
CA ILE A 162 -2.64 -11.95 -20.55
C ILE A 162 -4.16 -12.05 -20.76
N ALA A 163 -4.64 -11.67 -21.94
CA ALA A 163 -6.02 -11.91 -22.32
C ALA A 163 -6.16 -13.19 -23.14
N ALA A 164 -7.14 -14.01 -22.78
CA ALA A 164 -7.51 -15.22 -23.50
C ALA A 164 -8.99 -15.54 -23.36
N SER A 165 -9.56 -16.18 -24.40
CA SER A 165 -10.95 -16.60 -24.41
C SER A 165 -11.15 -17.82 -23.50
N GLU A 166 -12.19 -17.78 -22.68
CA GLU A 166 -12.59 -18.93 -21.86
C GLU A 166 -13.03 -20.13 -22.72
N GLU A 167 -13.62 -19.85 -23.90
CA GLU A 167 -14.07 -20.88 -24.82
C GLU A 167 -12.93 -21.55 -25.61
N LYS A 168 -11.90 -20.77 -25.99
CA LYS A 168 -10.82 -21.24 -26.84
C LYS A 168 -9.64 -21.82 -26.05
N VAL A 169 -9.28 -21.17 -24.94
CA VAL A 169 -8.11 -21.52 -24.11
C VAL A 169 -8.53 -22.14 -22.79
N GLY A 170 -9.58 -21.63 -22.18
CA GLY A 170 -10.06 -22.05 -20.87
C GLY A 170 -9.34 -21.36 -19.72
N LEU A 171 -10.06 -21.18 -18.60
CA LEU A 171 -9.52 -20.54 -17.39
C LEU A 171 -8.28 -21.26 -16.81
N PRO A 172 -8.28 -22.61 -16.67
CA PRO A 172 -7.12 -23.28 -16.08
C PRO A 172 -5.82 -23.00 -16.84
N ARG A 173 -5.90 -23.00 -18.18
CA ARG A 173 -4.73 -22.73 -19.02
C ARG A 173 -4.27 -21.27 -18.97
N LEU A 174 -5.23 -20.33 -18.95
CA LEU A 174 -4.91 -18.91 -18.78
C LEU A 174 -4.21 -18.66 -17.43
N TYR A 175 -4.69 -19.27 -16.35
CA TYR A 175 -4.09 -19.12 -15.03
C TYR A 175 -2.70 -19.75 -14.96
N GLU A 176 -2.51 -20.91 -15.53
CA GLU A 176 -1.18 -21.54 -15.67
C GLU A 176 -0.18 -20.64 -16.41
N MET A 177 -0.58 -20.03 -17.53
CA MET A 177 0.25 -19.05 -18.23
C MET A 177 0.62 -17.85 -17.37
N CYS A 178 -0.31 -17.35 -16.54
CA CYS A 178 -0.02 -16.26 -15.60
C CYS A 178 0.96 -16.67 -14.50
N GLU A 179 0.84 -17.89 -13.97
CA GLU A 179 1.80 -18.42 -12.98
C GLU A 179 3.20 -18.59 -13.55
N ILE A 180 3.29 -19.03 -14.79
CA ILE A 180 4.57 -19.13 -15.53
C ILE A 180 5.15 -17.71 -15.74
N ALA A 181 4.33 -16.77 -16.22
CA ALA A 181 4.76 -15.38 -16.41
C ALA A 181 5.26 -14.76 -15.09
N ARG A 182 4.58 -15.04 -13.96
CA ARG A 182 5.01 -14.53 -12.64
C ARG A 182 6.39 -15.04 -12.24
N LYS A 183 6.74 -16.27 -12.60
CA LYS A 183 8.08 -16.86 -12.33
C LYS A 183 9.18 -16.29 -13.23
N ILE A 184 8.84 -15.90 -14.46
CA ILE A 184 9.77 -15.26 -15.40
C ILE A 184 10.04 -13.80 -15.00
N LEU A 185 9.00 -13.06 -14.59
CA LEU A 185 9.03 -11.64 -14.34
C LEU A 185 9.50 -11.34 -12.91
N VAL A 186 10.80 -11.55 -12.65
CA VAL A 186 11.49 -11.32 -11.37
C VAL A 186 12.72 -10.42 -11.56
N GLY A 187 13.33 -9.97 -10.48
CA GLY A 187 14.50 -9.11 -10.52
C GLY A 187 14.20 -7.79 -11.25
N GLU A 188 15.03 -7.40 -12.20
CA GLU A 188 14.86 -6.17 -13.00
C GLU A 188 13.58 -6.13 -13.85
N HIS A 189 13.03 -7.31 -14.17
CA HIS A 189 11.76 -7.46 -14.87
C HIS A 189 10.57 -7.75 -13.96
N GLY A 190 10.76 -7.60 -12.66
CA GLY A 190 9.76 -7.87 -11.64
C GLY A 190 8.60 -6.87 -11.65
N VAL A 191 7.68 -7.00 -12.62
CA VAL A 191 6.45 -6.18 -12.62
C VAL A 191 5.63 -6.41 -11.37
N GLY A 192 4.95 -5.39 -10.89
CA GLY A 192 4.12 -5.46 -9.69
C GLY A 192 3.03 -6.53 -9.77
N ARG A 193 2.42 -6.73 -10.94
CA ARG A 193 1.35 -7.74 -11.14
C ARG A 193 1.41 -8.40 -12.51
N VAL A 194 1.12 -9.70 -12.54
CA VAL A 194 0.67 -10.41 -13.73
C VAL A 194 -0.83 -10.58 -13.65
N ILE A 195 -1.57 -10.28 -14.71
CA ILE A 195 -3.03 -10.21 -14.67
C ILE A 195 -3.64 -11.14 -15.73
N ALA A 196 -4.44 -12.11 -15.29
CA ALA A 196 -5.33 -12.88 -16.16
C ALA A 196 -6.55 -12.01 -16.54
N ARG A 197 -6.79 -11.86 -17.85
CA ARG A 197 -7.90 -11.11 -18.43
C ARG A 197 -8.77 -12.02 -19.30
N PRO A 198 -9.59 -12.90 -18.72
CA PRO A 198 -10.46 -13.76 -19.47
C PRO A 198 -11.57 -12.97 -20.17
N PHE A 199 -11.97 -13.45 -21.35
CA PHE A 199 -13.07 -12.90 -22.12
C PHE A 199 -13.87 -13.99 -22.84
N VAL A 200 -15.06 -13.65 -23.27
CA VAL A 200 -15.96 -14.51 -24.06
C VAL A 200 -16.46 -13.75 -25.27
N ARG A 201 -16.95 -14.49 -26.29
CA ARG A 201 -17.65 -13.88 -27.42
C ARG A 201 -19.00 -13.33 -26.94
N LYS A 202 -19.39 -12.14 -27.42
CA LYS A 202 -20.67 -11.52 -27.16
C LYS A 202 -21.17 -10.79 -28.42
N GLY A 203 -22.17 -11.35 -29.06
CA GLY A 203 -22.61 -10.85 -30.37
C GLY A 203 -21.48 -10.88 -31.41
N ASP A 204 -21.26 -9.78 -32.08
CA ASP A 204 -20.19 -9.61 -33.07
C ASP A 204 -18.84 -9.18 -32.44
N GLY A 205 -18.75 -9.14 -31.11
CA GLY A 205 -17.55 -8.71 -30.41
C GLY A 205 -17.18 -9.60 -29.22
N PHE A 206 -16.46 -9.00 -28.25
CA PHE A 206 -15.97 -9.69 -27.08
C PHE A 206 -16.27 -8.91 -25.80
N GLU A 207 -16.50 -9.62 -24.69
CA GLU A 207 -16.72 -9.06 -23.37
C GLU A 207 -15.78 -9.72 -22.36
N ARG A 208 -15.18 -8.91 -21.45
CA ARG A 208 -14.39 -9.44 -20.34
C ARG A 208 -15.30 -10.06 -19.30
N THR A 209 -14.89 -11.20 -18.74
CA THR A 209 -15.61 -11.85 -17.65
C THR A 209 -15.13 -11.36 -16.28
N SER A 210 -15.86 -11.75 -15.24
CA SER A 210 -15.49 -11.50 -13.84
C SER A 210 -14.37 -12.43 -13.33
N ASN A 211 -13.93 -13.42 -14.12
CA ASN A 211 -12.92 -14.42 -13.76
C ASN A 211 -11.48 -13.89 -13.87
N ARG A 212 -11.30 -12.56 -13.70
CA ARG A 212 -9.98 -11.94 -13.58
C ARG A 212 -9.25 -12.48 -12.35
N ARG A 213 -7.94 -12.73 -12.51
CA ARG A 213 -7.02 -12.99 -11.40
C ARG A 213 -5.76 -12.14 -11.53
N ASP A 214 -5.32 -11.60 -10.42
CA ASP A 214 -4.07 -10.86 -10.30
C ASP A 214 -3.06 -11.72 -9.53
N TYR A 215 -1.85 -11.83 -10.08
CA TYR A 215 -0.71 -12.52 -9.50
C TYR A 215 0.32 -11.45 -9.14
N ALA A 216 0.25 -10.95 -7.92
CA ALA A 216 1.16 -9.93 -7.41
C ALA A 216 2.57 -10.51 -7.22
N LEU A 217 3.57 -9.62 -7.21
CA LEU A 217 4.91 -9.98 -6.76
C LEU A 217 4.85 -10.28 -5.27
N GLU A 218 5.36 -11.43 -4.86
CA GLU A 218 5.41 -11.78 -3.44
C GLU A 218 6.46 -10.93 -2.72
N PRO A 219 6.15 -10.39 -1.53
CA PRO A 219 7.12 -9.70 -0.71
C PRO A 219 8.23 -10.65 -0.27
N SER A 220 9.43 -10.11 -0.06
CA SER A 220 10.53 -10.87 0.55
C SER A 220 10.07 -11.45 1.89
N LYS A 221 10.46 -12.66 2.23
CA LYS A 221 10.20 -13.29 3.54
C LYS A 221 11.02 -12.67 4.68
N HIS A 222 11.99 -11.84 4.35
CA HIS A 222 12.80 -11.09 5.30
C HIS A 222 12.07 -9.80 5.67
N ASN A 223 11.03 -9.89 6.50
CA ASN A 223 10.19 -8.77 6.89
C ASN A 223 9.51 -9.00 8.24
N VAL A 224 9.07 -7.92 8.84
CA VAL A 224 8.46 -7.89 10.18
C VAL A 224 7.23 -8.80 10.30
N LEU A 225 6.34 -8.85 9.29
CA LEU A 225 5.13 -9.68 9.39
C LEU A 225 5.46 -11.17 9.46
N VAL A 226 6.44 -11.62 8.68
CA VAL A 226 6.92 -13.01 8.72
C VAL A 226 7.61 -13.30 10.06
N HIS A 227 8.45 -12.39 10.55
CA HIS A 227 9.10 -12.56 11.85
C HIS A 227 8.10 -12.69 13.00
N LEU A 228 7.04 -11.86 13.00
CA LEU A 228 5.95 -11.95 13.97
C LEU A 228 5.23 -13.30 13.87
N ALA A 229 4.86 -13.70 12.66
CA ALA A 229 4.16 -14.98 12.43
C ALA A 229 5.01 -16.19 12.84
N ASP A 230 6.31 -16.21 12.51
CA ASP A 230 7.23 -17.28 12.89
C ASP A 230 7.44 -17.36 14.42
N ALA A 231 7.31 -16.24 15.12
CA ALA A 231 7.32 -16.17 16.57
C ALA A 231 5.96 -16.53 17.21
N GLY A 232 4.94 -16.85 16.41
CA GLY A 232 3.60 -17.18 16.89
C GLY A 232 2.72 -15.97 17.25
N VAL A 233 3.16 -14.75 16.93
CA VAL A 233 2.37 -13.53 17.13
C VAL A 233 1.32 -13.42 16.00
N ARG A 234 0.06 -13.23 16.39
CA ARG A 234 -1.04 -13.07 15.43
C ARG A 234 -0.97 -11.74 14.70
N VAL A 235 -1.13 -11.80 13.38
CA VAL A 235 -1.23 -10.62 12.52
C VAL A 235 -2.58 -10.65 11.80
N CYS A 236 -3.42 -9.66 12.06
CA CYS A 236 -4.75 -9.51 11.49
C CYS A 236 -4.80 -8.33 10.55
N GLY A 237 -5.06 -8.58 9.26
CA GLY A 237 -5.15 -7.56 8.22
C GLY A 237 -6.59 -7.04 8.02
N VAL A 238 -6.76 -5.73 7.92
CA VAL A 238 -8.03 -5.07 7.58
C VAL A 238 -7.87 -4.27 6.28
N GLY A 239 -8.82 -4.40 5.38
CA GLY A 239 -8.79 -3.74 4.08
C GLY A 239 -7.88 -4.44 3.08
N LYS A 240 -7.00 -3.69 2.41
CA LYS A 240 -6.09 -4.22 1.38
C LYS A 240 -4.83 -4.91 1.94
N ILE A 241 -4.63 -4.96 3.24
CA ILE A 241 -3.39 -5.47 3.85
C ILE A 241 -3.01 -6.86 3.32
N SER A 242 -3.96 -7.79 3.30
CA SER A 242 -3.70 -9.14 2.79
C SER A 242 -3.33 -9.16 1.30
N ASP A 243 -3.92 -8.28 0.51
CA ASP A 243 -3.63 -8.19 -0.94
C ASP A 243 -2.24 -7.58 -1.17
N ILE A 244 -1.88 -6.52 -0.42
CA ILE A 244 -0.59 -5.82 -0.53
C ILE A 244 0.57 -6.76 -0.20
N PHE A 245 0.41 -7.58 0.84
CA PHE A 245 1.44 -8.52 1.31
C PHE A 245 1.25 -9.95 0.79
N HIS A 246 0.28 -10.17 -0.10
CA HIS A 246 -0.01 -11.48 -0.68
C HIS A 246 -0.24 -12.57 0.39
N GLY A 247 -0.84 -12.19 1.52
CA GLY A 247 -1.07 -13.06 2.68
C GLY A 247 0.19 -13.40 3.49
N SER A 248 1.37 -12.91 3.11
CA SER A 248 2.64 -13.25 3.78
C SER A 248 2.65 -12.75 5.22
N GLY A 249 2.83 -13.66 6.18
CA GLY A 249 2.85 -13.37 7.62
C GLY A 249 1.48 -13.01 8.22
N ILE A 250 0.38 -13.04 7.46
CA ILE A 250 -0.96 -12.67 7.90
C ILE A 250 -1.77 -13.93 8.23
N CYS A 251 -2.27 -14.02 9.46
CA CYS A 251 -3.01 -15.21 9.93
C CYS A 251 -4.54 -15.06 9.78
N ALA A 252 -5.05 -13.83 9.72
CA ALA A 252 -6.46 -13.53 9.49
C ALA A 252 -6.60 -12.22 8.71
N SER A 253 -7.61 -12.12 7.86
CA SER A 253 -7.86 -10.89 7.11
C SER A 253 -9.34 -10.69 6.83
N VAL A 254 -9.73 -9.41 6.68
CA VAL A 254 -11.08 -9.02 6.30
C VAL A 254 -11.03 -7.89 5.26
N HIS A 255 -11.73 -8.08 4.14
CA HIS A 255 -11.93 -7.02 3.15
C HIS A 255 -12.92 -5.98 3.67
N THR A 256 -12.79 -4.77 3.17
CA THR A 256 -13.63 -3.62 3.56
C THR A 256 -14.31 -2.99 2.35
N THR A 257 -15.45 -2.36 2.58
CA THR A 257 -16.21 -1.62 1.56
C THR A 257 -15.83 -0.13 1.52
N GLY A 258 -14.98 0.32 2.42
CA GLY A 258 -14.48 1.70 2.54
C GLY A 258 -13.94 1.98 3.93
N ASN A 259 -13.55 3.23 4.20
CA ASN A 259 -12.90 3.63 5.46
C ASN A 259 -13.78 3.40 6.69
N THR A 260 -15.06 3.76 6.63
CA THR A 260 -15.99 3.56 7.77
C THR A 260 -16.11 2.09 8.17
N ASP A 261 -16.20 1.18 7.18
CA ASP A 261 -16.21 -0.27 7.42
C ASP A 261 -14.85 -0.75 7.96
N GLY A 262 -13.74 -0.20 7.43
CA GLY A 262 -12.39 -0.50 7.93
C GLY A 262 -12.19 -0.10 9.39
N MET A 263 -12.65 1.09 9.76
CA MET A 263 -12.63 1.55 11.14
C MET A 263 -13.45 0.64 12.06
N GLN A 264 -14.64 0.19 11.62
CA GLN A 264 -15.46 -0.74 12.41
C GLN A 264 -14.79 -2.11 12.54
N LYS A 265 -14.24 -2.69 11.44
CA LYS A 265 -13.53 -3.97 11.47
C LYS A 265 -12.29 -3.94 12.36
N THR A 266 -11.62 -2.80 12.43
CA THR A 266 -10.51 -2.61 13.38
C THR A 266 -10.99 -2.74 14.82
N LEU A 267 -12.10 -2.10 15.18
CA LEU A 267 -12.70 -2.25 16.52
C LEU A 267 -13.18 -3.68 16.79
N ASP A 268 -13.74 -4.37 15.79
CA ASP A 268 -14.18 -5.75 15.91
C ASP A 268 -12.98 -6.69 16.24
N TYR A 269 -11.85 -6.51 15.57
CA TYR A 269 -10.62 -7.24 15.90
C TYR A 269 -10.08 -6.86 17.28
N MET A 270 -10.16 -5.62 17.70
CA MET A 270 -9.76 -5.23 19.06
C MET A 270 -10.56 -5.96 20.14
N GLN A 271 -11.79 -6.38 19.86
CA GLN A 271 -12.62 -7.15 20.79
C GLN A 271 -12.29 -8.66 20.81
N THR A 272 -11.84 -9.21 19.68
CA THR A 272 -11.60 -10.64 19.49
C THR A 272 -10.14 -11.05 19.60
N GLU A 273 -9.22 -10.11 19.32
CA GLU A 273 -7.77 -10.33 19.31
C GLU A 273 -7.12 -9.52 20.43
N PRO A 274 -6.89 -10.13 21.61
CA PRO A 274 -6.37 -9.41 22.79
C PRO A 274 -4.87 -9.07 22.69
N GLU A 275 -4.14 -9.67 21.75
CA GLU A 275 -2.69 -9.50 21.56
C GLU A 275 -2.31 -9.60 20.08
N GLY A 276 -1.12 -9.13 19.73
CA GLY A 276 -0.56 -9.19 18.38
C GLY A 276 -0.71 -7.91 17.60
N LEU A 277 -0.75 -7.99 16.28
CA LEU A 277 -0.83 -6.85 15.36
C LEU A 277 -2.19 -6.84 14.66
N ILE A 278 -2.92 -5.75 14.79
CA ILE A 278 -4.05 -5.38 13.93
C ILE A 278 -3.54 -4.34 12.96
N PHE A 279 -3.44 -4.70 11.68
CA PHE A 279 -2.89 -3.84 10.63
C PHE A 279 -4.01 -3.45 9.66
N THR A 280 -4.32 -2.16 9.58
CA THR A 280 -5.46 -1.62 8.83
C THR A 280 -5.00 -0.68 7.75
N ASN A 281 -5.49 -0.85 6.52
CA ASN A 281 -5.36 0.11 5.43
C ASN A 281 -6.71 0.77 5.16
N LEU A 282 -6.79 2.09 5.31
CA LEU A 282 -7.97 2.91 5.00
C LEU A 282 -7.83 3.51 3.59
N VAL A 283 -8.24 2.75 2.60
CA VAL A 283 -7.94 2.95 1.18
C VAL A 283 -8.71 4.07 0.49
N ASP A 284 -9.82 4.56 1.07
CA ASP A 284 -10.68 5.55 0.40
C ASP A 284 -9.96 6.88 0.18
N PHE A 285 -9.02 7.25 1.04
CA PHE A 285 -8.22 8.46 0.91
C PHE A 285 -7.52 8.52 -0.44
N ASP A 286 -6.88 7.41 -0.83
CA ASP A 286 -6.24 7.27 -2.14
C ASP A 286 -7.27 7.07 -3.25
N MET A 287 -8.04 5.98 -3.16
CA MET A 287 -8.81 5.46 -4.28
C MET A 287 -10.03 6.31 -4.63
N LYS A 288 -10.70 6.92 -3.62
CA LYS A 288 -11.91 7.73 -3.82
C LYS A 288 -11.63 9.21 -3.93
N TYR A 289 -10.56 9.71 -3.27
CA TYR A 289 -10.35 11.14 -3.13
C TYR A 289 -9.03 11.62 -3.78
N GLY A 290 -7.88 11.01 -3.48
CA GLY A 290 -6.58 11.39 -4.03
C GLY A 290 -6.56 11.31 -5.57
N HIS A 291 -6.65 10.12 -6.11
CA HIS A 291 -6.67 9.87 -7.57
C HIS A 291 -7.81 10.59 -8.32
N ARG A 292 -8.89 10.92 -7.63
CA ARG A 292 -10.05 11.62 -8.23
C ARG A 292 -10.05 13.11 -8.02
N ARG A 293 -9.03 13.63 -7.33
CA ARG A 293 -8.86 15.06 -7.03
C ARG A 293 -10.05 15.64 -6.26
N ASP A 294 -10.67 14.83 -5.40
CA ASP A 294 -11.78 15.24 -4.56
C ASP A 294 -11.28 15.75 -3.21
N THR A 295 -10.85 17.02 -3.17
CA THR A 295 -10.33 17.67 -1.96
C THR A 295 -11.35 17.72 -0.82
N LEU A 296 -12.64 17.93 -1.15
CA LEU A 296 -13.71 18.00 -0.14
C LEU A 296 -13.98 16.62 0.45
N GLY A 297 -14.07 15.59 -0.38
CA GLY A 297 -14.21 14.21 0.08
C GLY A 297 -13.03 13.78 0.94
N TYR A 298 -11.81 14.13 0.56
CA TYR A 298 -10.60 13.86 1.34
C TYR A 298 -10.66 14.50 2.73
N LYS A 299 -10.96 15.80 2.79
CA LYS A 299 -11.15 16.55 4.05
C LYS A 299 -12.21 15.90 4.92
N ASN A 300 -13.38 15.57 4.37
CA ASN A 300 -14.49 14.97 5.12
C ASN A 300 -14.09 13.59 5.71
N ALA A 301 -13.38 12.77 4.93
CA ALA A 301 -12.90 11.48 5.40
C ALA A 301 -11.85 11.60 6.51
N LEU A 302 -10.97 12.61 6.47
CA LEU A 302 -10.03 12.89 7.55
C LEU A 302 -10.77 13.35 8.82
N GLU A 303 -11.80 14.20 8.71
CA GLU A 303 -12.62 14.62 9.86
C GLU A 303 -13.41 13.45 10.46
N GLU A 304 -13.92 12.53 9.62
CA GLU A 304 -14.60 11.32 10.08
C GLU A 304 -13.62 10.42 10.86
N PHE A 305 -12.41 10.23 10.35
CA PHE A 305 -11.36 9.46 11.04
C PHE A 305 -10.98 10.14 12.37
N ASP A 306 -10.74 11.45 12.36
CA ASP A 306 -10.41 12.22 13.58
C ASP A 306 -11.49 12.07 14.66
N ALA A 307 -12.75 12.21 14.26
CA ALA A 307 -13.90 12.08 15.18
C ALA A 307 -14.11 10.64 15.69
N TRP A 308 -13.58 9.63 14.97
CA TRP A 308 -13.66 8.23 15.37
C TRP A 308 -12.57 7.84 16.39
N LEU A 309 -11.41 8.48 16.40
CA LEU A 309 -10.28 8.16 17.28
C LEU A 309 -10.65 7.99 18.77
N PRO A 310 -11.51 8.83 19.38
CA PRO A 310 -11.96 8.63 20.77
C PRO A 310 -12.65 7.29 21.02
N LYS A 311 -13.36 6.73 20.04
CA LYS A 311 -14.00 5.41 20.16
C LYS A 311 -12.96 4.30 20.20
N LEU A 312 -11.87 4.44 19.44
CA LEU A 312 -10.74 3.51 19.46
C LEU A 312 -10.02 3.61 20.82
N TYR A 313 -9.69 4.81 21.29
CA TYR A 313 -9.03 5.00 22.58
C TYR A 313 -9.79 4.37 23.75
N ALA A 314 -11.13 4.44 23.71
CA ALA A 314 -11.98 3.85 24.75
C ALA A 314 -11.90 2.31 24.82
N GLN A 315 -11.41 1.64 23.77
CA GLN A 315 -11.24 0.20 23.71
C GLN A 315 -9.78 -0.26 23.92
N MET A 316 -8.84 0.69 24.02
CA MET A 316 -7.43 0.38 24.27
C MET A 316 -7.18 0.00 25.72
N THR A 317 -6.34 -1.00 25.91
CA THR A 317 -5.76 -1.40 27.19
C THR A 317 -4.48 -0.62 27.48
N ASP A 318 -3.89 -0.83 28.65
CA ASP A 318 -2.63 -0.17 29.03
C ASP A 318 -1.42 -0.67 28.23
N GLU A 319 -1.52 -1.87 27.67
CA GLU A 319 -0.48 -2.52 26.85
C GLU A 319 -0.69 -2.30 25.34
N ASP A 320 -1.66 -1.51 24.95
CA ASP A 320 -1.91 -1.22 23.54
C ASP A 320 -1.09 -0.04 23.05
N ILE A 321 -0.56 -0.16 21.84
CA ILE A 321 0.01 0.96 21.09
C ILE A 321 -0.80 1.17 19.81
N LEU A 322 -1.34 2.36 19.63
CA LEU A 322 -1.88 2.83 18.35
C LEU A 322 -0.75 3.49 17.55
N ILE A 323 -0.68 3.18 16.26
CA ILE A 323 0.14 3.86 15.26
C ILE A 323 -0.79 4.34 14.16
N VAL A 324 -0.69 5.60 13.78
CA VAL A 324 -1.36 6.21 12.62
C VAL A 324 -0.28 6.82 11.74
N ASP A 325 -0.23 6.37 10.50
CA ASP A 325 0.71 6.85 9.48
C ASP A 325 0.06 6.88 8.09
N ALA A 326 0.86 7.02 7.06
CA ALA A 326 0.50 6.88 5.66
C ALA A 326 1.56 6.03 4.95
N ASP A 327 1.34 5.70 3.70
CA ASP A 327 2.26 4.90 2.87
C ASP A 327 2.92 5.70 1.74
N HIS A 328 2.32 6.80 1.33
CA HIS A 328 2.79 7.79 0.34
C HIS A 328 1.92 9.05 0.39
N GLY A 329 2.08 9.96 -0.58
CA GLY A 329 1.13 11.04 -0.85
C GLY A 329 0.27 10.76 -2.08
N CYS A 330 -0.88 11.42 -2.19
CA CYS A 330 -1.66 11.54 -3.42
C CYS A 330 -2.46 12.86 -3.36
N ASP A 331 -1.75 13.95 -3.57
CA ASP A 331 -2.26 15.31 -3.38
C ASP A 331 -3.35 15.65 -4.42
N PRO A 332 -4.61 15.78 -4.00
CA PRO A 332 -5.72 16.01 -4.93
C PRO A 332 -5.70 17.41 -5.55
N THR A 333 -4.84 18.32 -5.06
CA THR A 333 -4.67 19.67 -5.62
C THR A 333 -3.46 19.75 -6.57
N PHE A 334 -2.53 18.81 -6.47
CA PHE A 334 -1.33 18.79 -7.28
C PHE A 334 -1.61 18.37 -8.74
N LYS A 335 -0.64 18.55 -9.62
CA LYS A 335 -0.78 18.17 -11.05
C LYS A 335 -0.91 16.65 -11.22
N GLY A 336 -1.71 16.23 -12.17
CA GLY A 336 -1.92 14.80 -12.45
C GLY A 336 -2.90 14.14 -11.49
N THR A 337 -2.90 12.81 -11.49
CA THR A 337 -3.75 11.95 -10.67
C THR A 337 -2.95 10.77 -10.12
N ASP A 338 -1.63 10.83 -10.14
CA ASP A 338 -0.73 9.80 -9.65
C ASP A 338 -0.36 10.09 -8.19
N HIS A 339 0.21 9.09 -7.51
CA HIS A 339 0.79 9.24 -6.19
C HIS A 339 1.90 10.29 -6.18
N THR A 340 2.17 10.88 -5.02
CA THR A 340 3.21 11.89 -4.83
C THR A 340 4.25 11.44 -3.81
N ARG A 341 5.53 11.75 -4.10
CA ARG A 341 6.68 11.43 -3.25
C ARG A 341 6.73 12.37 -2.06
N GLU A 342 6.13 11.94 -0.95
CA GLU A 342 5.97 12.76 0.26
C GLU A 342 6.45 12.04 1.51
N TYR A 343 6.92 12.82 2.49
CA TYR A 343 7.02 12.33 3.86
C TYR A 343 5.69 11.80 4.35
N ILE A 344 5.73 10.80 5.22
CA ILE A 344 4.55 10.32 5.94
C ILE A 344 4.59 10.75 7.41
N PRO A 345 3.43 11.02 8.05
CA PRO A 345 3.38 11.26 9.48
C PRO A 345 3.64 9.96 10.26
N ILE A 346 4.20 10.09 11.45
CA ILE A 346 4.24 9.04 12.47
C ILE A 346 3.52 9.62 13.69
N LEU A 347 2.37 9.08 14.02
CA LEU A 347 1.59 9.47 15.18
C LEU A 347 1.31 8.24 16.04
N MET A 348 1.72 8.25 17.30
CA MET A 348 1.55 7.10 18.16
C MET A 348 0.86 7.48 19.47
N TYR A 349 0.04 6.58 20.00
CA TYR A 349 -0.61 6.74 21.28
C TYR A 349 -0.61 5.43 22.07
N GLY A 350 -0.39 5.52 23.36
CA GLY A 350 -0.42 4.40 24.30
C GLY A 350 -0.09 4.87 25.71
N LYS A 351 -0.68 4.27 26.73
CA LYS A 351 -0.44 4.67 28.12
C LYS A 351 1.01 4.50 28.58
N GLY A 352 1.72 3.53 28.00
CA GLY A 352 3.14 3.27 28.27
C GLY A 352 4.11 4.18 27.54
N LEU A 353 3.64 5.04 26.62
CA LEU A 353 4.50 5.89 25.82
C LEU A 353 4.81 7.23 26.51
N LYS A 354 6.03 7.74 26.30
CA LYS A 354 6.43 9.09 26.72
C LYS A 354 5.72 10.13 25.85
N GLN A 355 4.66 10.70 26.40
CA GLN A 355 3.86 11.72 25.72
C GLN A 355 4.70 12.94 25.31
N GLY A 356 4.41 13.53 24.17
CA GLY A 356 5.08 14.71 23.64
C GLY A 356 6.49 14.42 23.05
N THR A 357 6.90 13.15 22.92
CA THR A 357 8.17 12.81 22.30
C THR A 357 8.13 13.12 20.81
N ASP A 358 9.10 13.94 20.37
CA ASP A 358 9.33 14.28 18.96
C ASP A 358 10.41 13.35 18.39
N LEU A 359 10.05 12.51 17.43
CA LEU A 359 10.96 11.58 16.73
C LEU A 359 11.77 12.28 15.62
N GLY A 360 11.44 13.55 15.33
CA GLY A 360 12.02 14.26 14.19
C GLY A 360 11.67 13.61 12.85
N THR A 361 12.67 13.48 11.98
CA THR A 361 12.52 12.80 10.69
C THR A 361 13.25 11.47 10.71
N ARG A 362 12.53 10.37 10.57
CA ARG A 362 13.12 9.02 10.45
C ARG A 362 13.60 8.80 9.00
N PRO A 363 14.74 8.13 8.81
CA PRO A 363 15.35 7.95 7.49
C PRO A 363 14.63 6.92 6.61
N THR A 364 13.71 6.15 7.15
CA THR A 364 12.95 5.12 6.43
C THR A 364 11.63 4.80 7.16
N PHE A 365 10.61 4.41 6.40
CA PHE A 365 9.34 3.90 6.94
C PHE A 365 9.56 2.62 7.76
N ALA A 366 10.60 1.86 7.45
CA ALA A 366 10.93 0.59 8.11
C ALA A 366 11.21 0.72 9.62
N ASP A 367 11.60 1.92 10.08
CA ASP A 367 11.80 2.17 11.51
C ASP A 367 10.51 1.94 12.31
N ILE A 368 9.33 2.20 11.71
CA ILE A 368 8.02 1.94 12.32
C ILE A 368 7.84 0.43 12.53
N GLY A 369 8.04 -0.37 11.48
CA GLY A 369 7.91 -1.83 11.56
C GLY A 369 8.88 -2.46 12.55
N LYS A 370 10.14 -2.00 12.57
CA LYS A 370 11.12 -2.48 13.55
C LYS A 370 10.76 -2.12 14.99
N THR A 371 10.06 -1.00 15.19
CA THR A 371 9.55 -0.63 16.52
C THR A 371 8.38 -1.52 16.93
N VAL A 372 7.49 -1.87 15.99
CA VAL A 372 6.42 -2.85 16.20
C VAL A 372 6.99 -4.23 16.56
N GLU A 373 8.00 -4.69 15.82
CA GLU A 373 8.68 -5.96 16.04
C GLU A 373 9.30 -6.01 17.45
N GLU A 374 10.09 -4.99 17.82
CA GLU A 374 10.71 -4.93 19.15
C GLU A 374 9.65 -4.89 20.27
N TYR A 375 8.58 -4.13 20.08
CA TYR A 375 7.52 -4.06 21.08
C TYR A 375 6.84 -5.42 21.31
N LEU A 376 6.45 -6.10 20.24
CA LEU A 376 5.70 -7.36 20.33
C LEU A 376 6.59 -8.56 20.72
N LEU A 377 7.83 -8.63 20.22
CA LEU A 377 8.75 -9.74 20.50
C LEU A 377 9.68 -9.50 21.69
N GLY A 378 9.83 -8.25 22.14
CA GLY A 378 10.80 -7.84 23.17
C GLY A 378 12.22 -7.57 22.63
N SER A 379 12.50 -7.89 21.38
CA SER A 379 13.72 -7.56 20.65
C SER A 379 13.48 -7.64 19.15
N CYS A 380 14.24 -6.91 18.34
CA CYS A 380 14.24 -7.11 16.89
C CYS A 380 14.88 -8.46 16.52
N VAL A 381 14.36 -9.08 15.47
CA VAL A 381 15.00 -10.24 14.84
C VAL A 381 16.26 -9.78 14.11
N ASP A 382 17.38 -10.51 14.30
CA ASP A 382 18.62 -10.26 13.57
C ASP A 382 18.50 -10.80 12.14
N ASP A 383 18.01 -9.96 11.24
CA ASP A 383 17.88 -10.24 9.81
C ASP A 383 18.54 -9.13 9.00
N ALA A 384 19.73 -9.40 8.49
CA ALA A 384 20.52 -8.45 7.70
C ALA A 384 19.87 -8.04 6.36
N LYS A 385 18.79 -8.69 5.94
CA LYS A 385 18.06 -8.35 4.71
C LYS A 385 16.85 -7.46 4.97
N ALA A 386 16.39 -7.40 6.21
CA ALA A 386 15.33 -6.47 6.61
C ALA A 386 15.98 -5.14 7.05
N ILE A 387 15.46 -4.02 6.53
CA ILE A 387 15.95 -2.69 6.89
C ILE A 387 15.19 -2.10 8.08
N GLY A 388 15.66 -0.94 8.57
CA GLY A 388 15.02 -0.16 9.64
C GLY A 388 15.71 -0.33 11.00
N ASN A 389 15.49 0.66 11.86
CA ASN A 389 15.97 0.68 13.24
C ASN A 389 14.82 1.05 14.19
N SER A 390 14.61 0.23 15.21
CA SER A 390 13.59 0.52 16.21
C SER A 390 13.93 1.78 17.00
N PHE A 391 12.94 2.58 17.27
CA PHE A 391 12.98 3.73 18.17
C PHE A 391 12.21 3.48 19.49
N LEU A 392 11.87 2.23 19.81
CA LEU A 392 11.09 1.88 21.01
C LEU A 392 11.70 2.45 22.28
N LYS A 393 13.02 2.41 22.43
CA LYS A 393 13.72 2.94 23.63
C LYS A 393 13.63 4.46 23.77
N GLU A 394 13.37 5.17 22.69
CA GLU A 394 13.19 6.63 22.71
C GLU A 394 11.81 6.98 23.30
N ILE A 395 10.82 6.13 23.10
CA ILE A 395 9.40 6.40 23.36
C ILE A 395 8.83 5.67 24.58
N MET A 396 9.58 4.75 25.19
CA MET A 396 9.19 4.03 26.43
C MET A 396 10.14 4.33 27.64
#